data_40c44ee89bcd74d1793d598cbc3e7dd8
#
_entry.id   40c44ee89bcd74d1793d598cbc3e7dd8
#
_cell.length_a   1.000
_cell.length_b   1.000
_cell.length_c   1.000
_cell.angle_alpha   90.00
_cell.angle_beta   90.00
_cell.angle_gamma   90.00
#
_symmetry.space_group_name_H-M   'P 1'
#
loop_
_entity.id
_entity.type
_entity.pdbx_description
1 polymer ?
#
loop_
_entity_poly.entity_id
_entity_poly.type
_entity_poly.pdbx_seq_one_letter_code
_entity_poly.pdbx_strand_id
1 'polypeptide(L)'
;MGRLSEKVALVTGAAQGIGAAIAEAFLREGATVLLTDIRDAQGTARAEALGAGAHYERLDVREGEHWSRVTQGLLDRFGRLDVVVNNAGITGFEDGPVAHDPEHATLEAWHAVLATNLDGVFLGCQHAIRAMRRNASPTAGGGSIVNISSRSGLVGIPLAAAYAASKAAVRNHTKSVALYCAQQGLRIRCNSVHPAAIMTPMWDAMLGAGPGRSEREAALVRDTPLRRFGTPEEVAQMVVYLASDESAYTTGAEFVLDGGLLAGSAAAPGAADR
;
A
#
# COMPACT_ATOMS: atom_id res chain seq x y z
N MET A 1 -23.82 11.06 2.33
CA MET A 1 -22.43 11.53 2.53
C MET A 1 -21.51 10.33 2.32
N GLY A 2 -20.40 10.50 1.61
CA GLY A 2 -19.39 9.45 1.47
C GLY A 2 -18.67 9.17 2.78
N ARG A 3 -18.11 7.98 2.94
CA ARG A 3 -17.40 7.53 4.17
C ARG A 3 -16.15 8.35 4.51
N LEU A 4 -15.59 9.07 3.52
CA LEU A 4 -14.40 9.90 3.66
C LEU A 4 -14.68 11.38 3.41
N SER A 5 -15.95 11.81 3.49
CA SER A 5 -16.32 13.23 3.33
C SER A 5 -15.48 14.11 4.24
N GLU A 6 -14.99 15.23 3.69
CA GLU A 6 -14.15 16.24 4.37
C GLU A 6 -12.76 15.76 4.82
N LYS A 7 -12.35 14.51 4.51
CA LYS A 7 -11.00 14.02 4.79
C LYS A 7 -10.04 14.44 3.68
N VAL A 8 -8.81 14.77 4.07
CA VAL A 8 -7.68 15.01 3.18
C VAL A 8 -6.73 13.81 3.28
N ALA A 9 -6.48 13.18 2.15
CA ALA A 9 -5.68 11.97 2.05
C ALA A 9 -4.44 12.16 1.16
N LEU A 10 -3.34 11.53 1.54
CA LEU A 10 -2.14 11.38 0.73
C LEU A 10 -1.94 9.90 0.41
N VAL A 11 -1.77 9.58 -0.88
CA VAL A 11 -1.54 8.20 -1.36
C VAL A 11 -0.24 8.15 -2.15
N THR A 12 0.71 7.30 -1.72
CA THR A 12 1.99 7.14 -2.42
C THR A 12 1.94 6.02 -3.47
N GLY A 13 2.72 6.15 -4.56
CA GLY A 13 2.68 5.19 -5.66
C GLY A 13 1.32 5.18 -6.36
N ALA A 14 0.69 6.36 -6.51
CA ALA A 14 -0.70 6.50 -6.93
C ALA A 14 -0.89 6.73 -8.43
N ALA A 15 0.20 6.73 -9.23
CA ALA A 15 0.09 6.87 -10.68
C ALA A 15 -0.56 5.64 -11.36
N GLN A 16 -0.47 4.45 -10.72
CA GLN A 16 -1.00 3.19 -11.27
C GLN A 16 -1.36 2.17 -10.19
N GLY A 17 -1.92 1.04 -10.60
CA GLY A 17 -2.14 -0.16 -9.77
C GLY A 17 -3.00 0.10 -8.53
N ILE A 18 -2.61 -0.48 -7.40
CA ILE A 18 -3.37 -0.41 -6.14
C ILE A 18 -3.49 1.06 -5.67
N GLY A 19 -2.42 1.85 -5.74
CA GLY A 19 -2.44 3.26 -5.31
C GLY A 19 -3.42 4.11 -6.10
N ALA A 20 -3.49 3.91 -7.43
CA ALA A 20 -4.46 4.59 -8.28
C ALA A 20 -5.91 4.21 -7.95
N ALA A 21 -6.18 2.92 -7.72
CA ALA A 21 -7.51 2.45 -7.33
C ALA A 21 -7.93 2.97 -5.95
N ILE A 22 -6.98 3.07 -5.00
CA ILE A 22 -7.24 3.68 -3.68
C ILE A 22 -7.61 5.16 -3.84
N ALA A 23 -6.82 5.93 -4.62
CA ALA A 23 -7.11 7.35 -4.85
C ALA A 23 -8.49 7.55 -5.46
N GLU A 24 -8.85 6.76 -6.46
CA GLU A 24 -10.18 6.79 -7.09
C GLU A 24 -11.29 6.42 -6.10
N ALA A 25 -11.11 5.37 -5.30
CA ALA A 25 -12.10 4.98 -4.29
C ALA A 25 -12.28 6.06 -3.22
N PHE A 26 -11.20 6.71 -2.79
CA PHE A 26 -11.25 7.79 -1.81
C PHE A 26 -12.03 9.00 -2.33
N LEU A 27 -11.80 9.39 -3.59
CA LEU A 27 -12.57 10.47 -4.24
C LEU A 27 -14.05 10.13 -4.33
N ARG A 28 -14.40 8.90 -4.71
CA ARG A 28 -15.81 8.45 -4.74
C ARG A 28 -16.49 8.52 -3.37
N GLU A 29 -15.70 8.35 -2.31
CA GLU A 29 -16.16 8.47 -0.92
C GLU A 29 -16.07 9.89 -0.36
N GLY A 30 -15.76 10.88 -1.20
CA GLY A 30 -15.83 12.31 -0.86
C GLY A 30 -14.57 12.90 -0.22
N ALA A 31 -13.43 12.21 -0.30
CA ALA A 31 -12.16 12.76 0.16
C ALA A 31 -11.56 13.73 -0.87
N THR A 32 -10.71 14.65 -0.40
CA THR A 32 -9.69 15.31 -1.22
C THR A 32 -8.43 14.47 -1.19
N VAL A 33 -7.85 14.15 -2.36
CA VAL A 33 -6.73 13.21 -2.46
C VAL A 33 -5.53 13.86 -3.13
N LEU A 34 -4.39 13.84 -2.44
CA LEU A 34 -3.09 14.11 -3.03
C LEU A 34 -2.46 12.77 -3.49
N LEU A 35 -2.49 12.54 -4.79
CA LEU A 35 -1.77 11.45 -5.44
C LEU A 35 -0.29 11.81 -5.49
N THR A 36 0.59 10.88 -5.10
CA THR A 36 2.03 11.10 -5.22
C THR A 36 2.71 9.89 -5.86
N ASP A 37 3.72 10.17 -6.69
CA ASP A 37 4.51 9.16 -7.41
C ASP A 37 5.84 9.79 -7.88
N ILE A 38 6.75 8.97 -8.40
CA ILE A 38 7.94 9.42 -9.15
C ILE A 38 7.67 9.56 -10.66
N ARG A 39 6.53 9.05 -11.12
CA ARG A 39 6.10 9.02 -12.53
C ARG A 39 5.21 10.23 -12.83
N ASP A 40 5.82 11.41 -12.99
CA ASP A 40 5.11 12.67 -13.08
C ASP A 40 4.04 12.71 -14.17
N ALA A 41 4.37 12.27 -15.39
CA ALA A 41 3.42 12.30 -16.50
C ALA A 41 2.17 11.44 -16.23
N GLN A 42 2.36 10.21 -15.69
CA GLN A 42 1.24 9.33 -15.36
C GLN A 42 0.42 9.86 -14.17
N GLY A 43 1.10 10.36 -13.12
CA GLY A 43 0.44 10.88 -11.94
C GLY A 43 -0.40 12.12 -12.25
N THR A 44 0.14 13.05 -13.03
CA THR A 44 -0.59 14.24 -13.51
C THR A 44 -1.81 13.85 -14.33
N ALA A 45 -1.62 13.02 -15.35
CA ALA A 45 -2.73 12.57 -16.20
C ALA A 45 -3.81 11.82 -15.40
N ARG A 46 -3.41 11.05 -14.38
CA ARG A 46 -4.35 10.35 -13.48
C ARG A 46 -5.16 11.36 -12.65
N ALA A 47 -4.53 12.35 -12.06
CA ALA A 47 -5.22 13.36 -11.26
C ALA A 47 -6.18 14.19 -12.12
N GLU A 48 -5.78 14.57 -13.34
CA GLU A 48 -6.65 15.26 -14.31
C GLU A 48 -7.87 14.42 -14.68
N ALA A 49 -7.67 13.12 -14.97
CA ALA A 49 -8.75 12.22 -15.30
C ALA A 49 -9.74 11.98 -14.16
N LEU A 50 -9.28 12.01 -12.91
CA LEU A 50 -10.11 11.86 -11.72
C LEU A 50 -10.88 13.15 -11.38
N GLY A 51 -10.43 14.31 -11.84
CA GLY A 51 -11.14 15.57 -11.75
C GLY A 51 -11.09 16.22 -10.37
N ALA A 52 -12.17 16.90 -10.00
CA ALA A 52 -12.23 17.70 -8.80
C ALA A 52 -11.93 16.90 -7.52
N GLY A 53 -11.05 17.45 -6.67
CA GLY A 53 -10.61 16.79 -5.42
C GLY A 53 -9.36 15.93 -5.58
N ALA A 54 -8.93 15.61 -6.82
CA ALA A 54 -7.67 14.95 -7.11
C ALA A 54 -6.56 15.97 -7.38
N HIS A 55 -5.42 15.77 -6.76
CA HIS A 55 -4.22 16.58 -6.94
C HIS A 55 -3.02 15.68 -7.10
N TYR A 56 -2.01 16.12 -7.85
CA TYR A 56 -0.76 15.37 -8.00
C TYR A 56 0.43 16.20 -7.52
N GLU A 57 1.38 15.52 -6.87
CA GLU A 57 2.69 16.07 -6.56
C GLU A 57 3.76 14.97 -6.61
N ARG A 58 4.94 15.32 -7.15
CA ARG A 58 6.07 14.39 -7.17
C ARG A 58 6.57 14.09 -5.76
N LEU A 59 6.66 12.80 -5.43
CA LEU A 59 7.25 12.31 -4.19
C LEU A 59 8.08 11.05 -4.47
N ASP A 60 9.39 11.15 -4.30
CA ASP A 60 10.22 9.99 -4.07
C ASP A 60 10.17 9.67 -2.58
N VAL A 61 9.59 8.52 -2.24
CA VAL A 61 9.37 8.13 -0.84
C VAL A 61 10.66 7.88 -0.06
N ARG A 62 11.79 7.69 -0.75
CA ARG A 62 13.12 7.50 -0.15
C ARG A 62 13.72 8.79 0.40
N GLU A 63 13.19 9.96 -0.01
CA GLU A 63 13.76 11.27 0.25
C GLU A 63 12.97 12.04 1.32
N GLY A 64 13.57 12.22 2.50
CA GLY A 64 12.93 12.93 3.60
C GLY A 64 12.59 14.40 3.28
N GLU A 65 13.40 15.08 2.44
CA GLU A 65 13.12 16.43 1.98
C GLU A 65 11.87 16.49 1.09
N HIS A 66 11.66 15.48 0.25
CA HIS A 66 10.44 15.38 -0.57
C HIS A 66 9.20 15.22 0.32
N TRP A 67 9.26 14.37 1.34
CA TRP A 67 8.19 14.23 2.32
C TRP A 67 7.90 15.54 3.05
N SER A 68 8.94 16.27 3.49
CA SER A 68 8.79 17.54 4.18
C SER A 68 8.09 18.57 3.29
N ARG A 69 8.52 18.72 2.03
CA ARG A 69 7.92 19.64 1.07
C ARG A 69 6.46 19.29 0.78
N VAL A 70 6.18 18.02 0.45
CA VAL A 70 4.85 17.56 0.08
C VAL A 70 3.87 17.68 1.24
N THR A 71 4.26 17.27 2.45
CA THR A 71 3.36 17.37 3.61
C THR A 71 3.14 18.81 4.05
N GLN A 72 4.14 19.69 3.96
CA GLN A 72 3.95 21.11 4.25
C GLN A 72 3.04 21.77 3.22
N GLY A 73 3.27 21.54 1.91
CA GLY A 73 2.41 22.08 0.84
C GLY A 73 0.95 21.61 0.97
N LEU A 74 0.74 20.34 1.36
CA LEU A 74 -0.60 19.82 1.64
C LEU A 74 -1.27 20.56 2.81
N LEU A 75 -0.54 20.77 3.91
CA LEU A 75 -1.07 21.51 5.07
C LEU A 75 -1.35 22.98 4.75
N ASP A 76 -0.48 23.63 3.97
CA ASP A 76 -0.68 25.04 3.55
C ASP A 76 -1.91 25.18 2.66
N ARG A 77 -2.19 24.19 1.81
CA ARG A 77 -3.31 24.20 0.87
C ARG A 77 -4.64 23.81 1.49
N PHE A 78 -4.66 22.77 2.33
CA PHE A 78 -5.88 22.15 2.84
C PHE A 78 -6.07 22.29 4.36
N GLY A 79 -5.06 22.77 5.08
CA GLY A 79 -5.10 23.00 6.52
C GLY A 79 -5.05 21.74 7.38
N ARG A 80 -5.06 20.53 6.78
CA ARG A 80 -5.15 19.24 7.50
C ARG A 80 -4.61 18.07 6.68
N LEU A 81 -4.26 16.99 7.36
CA LEU A 81 -4.01 15.68 6.78
C LEU A 81 -4.68 14.62 7.66
N ASP A 82 -5.59 13.83 7.11
CA ASP A 82 -6.38 12.83 7.85
C ASP A 82 -5.97 11.41 7.56
N VAL A 83 -5.53 11.14 6.33
CA VAL A 83 -5.19 9.78 5.88
C VAL A 83 -3.87 9.80 5.14
N VAL A 84 -2.97 8.86 5.47
CA VAL A 84 -1.79 8.53 4.67
C VAL A 84 -1.83 7.07 4.31
N VAL A 85 -1.71 6.79 3.01
CA VAL A 85 -1.55 5.43 2.50
C VAL A 85 -0.14 5.27 1.96
N ASN A 86 0.69 4.54 2.67
CA ASN A 86 2.03 4.14 2.25
C ASN A 86 1.90 2.92 1.33
N ASN A 87 1.73 3.18 0.03
CA ASN A 87 1.52 2.15 -0.98
C ASN A 87 2.71 2.00 -1.93
N ALA A 88 3.52 3.04 -2.14
CA ALA A 88 4.69 2.95 -3.02
C ALA A 88 5.58 1.76 -2.65
N GLY A 89 6.00 1.01 -3.66
CA GLY A 89 6.83 -0.17 -3.47
C GLY A 89 7.30 -0.76 -4.79
N ILE A 90 8.40 -1.47 -4.74
CA ILE A 90 9.02 -2.19 -5.85
C ILE A 90 9.25 -3.64 -5.48
N THR A 91 9.35 -4.50 -6.50
CA THR A 91 9.74 -5.92 -6.34
C THR A 91 11.24 -6.12 -6.41
N GLY A 92 11.93 -5.23 -7.12
CA GLY A 92 13.33 -5.32 -7.50
C GLY A 92 13.55 -5.88 -8.92
N PHE A 93 12.47 -6.29 -9.61
CA PHE A 93 12.55 -6.85 -10.98
C PHE A 93 12.23 -5.81 -12.06
N GLU A 94 11.97 -4.56 -11.69
CA GLU A 94 11.51 -3.51 -12.59
C GLU A 94 12.54 -3.16 -13.68
N ASP A 95 13.83 -3.23 -13.35
CA ASP A 95 14.94 -2.88 -14.24
C ASP A 95 15.58 -4.10 -14.95
N GLY A 96 14.95 -5.27 -14.84
CA GLY A 96 15.38 -6.49 -15.51
C GLY A 96 15.70 -7.64 -14.56
N PRO A 97 16.24 -8.77 -15.09
CA PRO A 97 16.51 -9.96 -14.31
C PRO A 97 17.75 -9.78 -13.42
N VAL A 98 17.52 -9.56 -12.14
CA VAL A 98 18.54 -9.53 -11.09
C VAL A 98 18.25 -10.68 -10.11
N ALA A 99 19.29 -11.31 -9.57
CA ALA A 99 19.13 -12.34 -8.55
C ALA A 99 18.59 -11.74 -7.26
N HIS A 100 17.47 -12.26 -6.78
CA HIS A 100 16.83 -11.87 -5.51
C HIS A 100 16.68 -13.04 -4.54
N ASP A 101 17.32 -14.19 -4.85
CA ASP A 101 17.41 -15.32 -3.94
C ASP A 101 18.43 -15.04 -2.81
N PRO A 102 18.37 -15.76 -1.68
CA PRO A 102 19.23 -15.52 -0.52
C PRO A 102 20.72 -15.76 -0.75
N GLU A 103 21.10 -16.52 -1.77
CA GLU A 103 22.50 -16.88 -2.04
C GLU A 103 23.19 -15.85 -2.96
N HIS A 104 22.47 -15.33 -3.97
CA HIS A 104 23.08 -14.55 -5.05
C HIS A 104 22.66 -13.07 -5.06
N ALA A 105 21.66 -12.66 -4.25
CA ALA A 105 21.26 -11.27 -4.17
C ALA A 105 22.41 -10.38 -3.71
N THR A 106 22.65 -9.26 -4.41
CA THR A 106 23.67 -8.30 -4.01
C THR A 106 23.13 -7.37 -2.92
N LEU A 107 24.03 -6.74 -2.14
CA LEU A 107 23.63 -5.73 -1.15
C LEU A 107 22.98 -4.51 -1.80
N GLU A 108 23.40 -4.13 -3.01
CA GLU A 108 22.79 -3.01 -3.76
C GLU A 108 21.34 -3.32 -4.09
N ALA A 109 21.06 -4.51 -4.65
CA ALA A 109 19.70 -4.94 -4.97
C ALA A 109 18.84 -5.06 -3.70
N TRP A 110 19.42 -5.59 -2.62
CA TRP A 110 18.76 -5.64 -1.31
C TRP A 110 18.40 -4.25 -0.81
N HIS A 111 19.35 -3.32 -0.76
CA HIS A 111 19.13 -1.97 -0.25
C HIS A 111 18.18 -1.17 -1.13
N ALA A 112 18.22 -1.33 -2.45
CA ALA A 112 17.29 -0.66 -3.36
C ALA A 112 15.82 -0.98 -3.02
N VAL A 113 15.52 -2.26 -2.73
CA VAL A 113 14.18 -2.69 -2.33
C VAL A 113 13.82 -2.12 -0.95
N LEU A 114 14.73 -2.21 0.03
CA LEU A 114 14.47 -1.70 1.38
C LEU A 114 14.26 -0.18 1.40
N ALA A 115 15.06 0.57 0.66
CA ALA A 115 14.94 2.04 0.60
C ALA A 115 13.55 2.49 0.19
N THR A 116 12.94 1.83 -0.81
CA THR A 116 11.58 2.16 -1.22
C THR A 116 10.53 1.58 -0.29
N ASN A 117 10.61 0.26 -0.02
CA ASN A 117 9.53 -0.49 0.63
C ASN A 117 9.48 -0.31 2.14
N LEU A 118 10.61 -0.02 2.79
CA LEU A 118 10.72 0.09 4.24
C LEU A 118 11.05 1.51 4.69
N ASP A 119 12.15 2.11 4.20
CA ASP A 119 12.54 3.45 4.61
C ASP A 119 11.48 4.47 4.15
N GLY A 120 10.93 4.30 2.94
CA GLY A 120 9.82 5.11 2.45
C GLY A 120 8.57 5.02 3.32
N VAL A 121 8.22 3.85 3.84
CA VAL A 121 7.09 3.66 4.78
C VAL A 121 7.40 4.27 6.14
N PHE A 122 8.63 4.11 6.63
CA PHE A 122 9.08 4.77 7.87
C PHE A 122 8.94 6.29 7.77
N LEU A 123 9.46 6.91 6.71
CA LEU A 123 9.34 8.34 6.46
C LEU A 123 7.88 8.77 6.35
N GLY A 124 7.06 8.00 5.63
CA GLY A 124 5.63 8.25 5.50
C GLY A 124 4.91 8.25 6.83
N CYS A 125 5.16 7.26 7.69
CA CYS A 125 4.60 7.22 9.05
C CYS A 125 5.07 8.41 9.90
N GLN A 126 6.36 8.75 9.83
CA GLN A 126 6.93 9.86 10.60
C GLN A 126 6.28 11.20 10.20
N HIS A 127 6.20 11.50 8.91
CA HIS A 127 5.60 12.73 8.39
C HIS A 127 4.09 12.78 8.61
N ALA A 128 3.39 11.63 8.46
CA ALA A 128 1.97 11.52 8.78
C ALA A 128 1.69 11.91 10.23
N ILE A 129 2.42 11.34 11.20
CA ILE A 129 2.24 11.64 12.62
C ILE A 129 2.48 13.14 12.89
N ARG A 130 3.56 13.70 12.35
CA ARG A 130 3.90 15.13 12.54
C ARG A 130 2.83 16.06 11.96
N ALA A 131 2.31 15.74 10.78
CA ALA A 131 1.25 16.51 10.13
C ALA A 131 -0.08 16.38 10.88
N MET A 132 -0.51 15.16 11.21
CA MET A 132 -1.78 14.88 11.88
C MET A 132 -1.85 15.45 13.31
N ARG A 133 -0.72 15.58 14.01
CA ARG A 133 -0.65 16.30 15.30
C ARG A 133 -1.07 17.77 15.19
N ARG A 134 -0.97 18.38 14.02
CA ARG A 134 -1.26 19.79 13.76
C ARG A 134 -2.73 20.02 13.40
N ASN A 135 -3.52 18.97 13.21
CA ASN A 135 -4.94 19.11 12.89
C ASN A 135 -5.67 19.80 14.05
N ALA A 136 -6.19 21.00 13.80
CA ALA A 136 -6.89 21.80 14.81
C ALA A 136 -8.21 21.14 15.27
N SER A 137 -8.85 20.42 14.37
CA SER A 137 -10.08 19.65 14.64
C SER A 137 -9.93 18.27 13.99
N PRO A 138 -9.48 17.26 14.73
CA PRO A 138 -9.46 15.89 14.19
C PRO A 138 -10.89 15.46 13.89
N THR A 139 -11.08 14.74 12.78
CA THR A 139 -12.36 14.06 12.49
C THR A 139 -12.72 13.11 13.63
N ALA A 140 -13.97 12.68 13.72
CA ALA A 140 -14.46 11.84 14.82
C ALA A 140 -13.58 10.58 15.01
N GLY A 141 -13.12 9.95 13.92
CA GLY A 141 -12.22 8.78 13.93
C GLY A 141 -10.73 9.09 14.10
N GLY A 142 -10.33 10.37 14.12
CA GLY A 142 -8.91 10.78 14.17
C GLY A 142 -8.17 10.53 12.86
N GLY A 143 -6.82 10.52 12.90
CA GLY A 143 -5.98 10.22 11.75
C GLY A 143 -5.90 8.72 11.45
N SER A 144 -5.63 8.36 10.19
CA SER A 144 -5.43 6.97 9.76
C SER A 144 -4.18 6.83 8.89
N ILE A 145 -3.29 5.94 9.27
CA ILE A 145 -2.14 5.51 8.48
C ILE A 145 -2.41 4.08 8.03
N VAL A 146 -2.35 3.83 6.72
CA VAL A 146 -2.51 2.51 6.14
C VAL A 146 -1.24 2.14 5.38
N ASN A 147 -0.58 1.09 5.81
CA ASN A 147 0.65 0.59 5.19
C ASN A 147 0.34 -0.61 4.31
N ILE A 148 0.62 -0.52 3.01
CA ILE A 148 0.48 -1.65 2.10
C ILE A 148 1.71 -2.54 2.22
N SER A 149 1.53 -3.64 2.93
CA SER A 149 2.48 -4.72 3.04
C SER A 149 2.26 -5.72 1.88
N SER A 150 2.34 -7.01 2.17
CA SER A 150 2.09 -8.10 1.22
C SER A 150 1.85 -9.39 2.00
N ARG A 151 1.22 -10.39 1.38
CA ARG A 151 1.28 -11.77 1.82
C ARG A 151 2.74 -12.23 2.04
N SER A 152 3.68 -11.73 1.22
CA SER A 152 5.11 -12.01 1.35
C SER A 152 5.73 -11.47 2.65
N GLY A 153 5.05 -10.60 3.39
CA GLY A 153 5.44 -10.20 4.74
C GLY A 153 4.99 -11.18 5.83
N LEU A 154 4.22 -12.21 5.48
CA LEU A 154 3.72 -13.26 6.38
C LEU A 154 4.42 -14.60 6.16
N VAL A 155 4.92 -14.84 4.94
CA VAL A 155 5.60 -16.08 4.53
C VAL A 155 6.83 -15.77 3.69
N GLY A 156 7.79 -16.71 3.67
CA GLY A 156 8.99 -16.60 2.85
C GLY A 156 8.71 -16.75 1.35
N ILE A 157 9.47 -16.03 0.54
CA ILE A 157 9.46 -16.14 -0.93
C ILE A 157 10.90 -16.41 -1.39
N PRO A 158 11.24 -17.61 -1.86
CA PRO A 158 12.62 -18.01 -2.15
C PRO A 158 13.35 -17.08 -3.14
N LEU A 159 12.65 -16.57 -4.16
CA LEU A 159 13.24 -15.74 -5.21
C LEU A 159 12.97 -14.24 -5.03
N ALA A 160 12.55 -13.80 -3.84
CA ALA A 160 12.28 -12.38 -3.54
C ALA A 160 12.59 -12.05 -2.08
N ALA A 161 13.81 -12.38 -1.63
CA ALA A 161 14.21 -12.30 -0.22
C ALA A 161 14.10 -10.86 0.33
N ALA A 162 14.65 -9.86 -0.38
CA ALA A 162 14.60 -8.46 0.03
C ALA A 162 13.15 -7.95 0.09
N TYR A 163 12.33 -8.28 -0.90
CA TYR A 163 10.92 -7.90 -0.94
C TYR A 163 10.16 -8.50 0.27
N ALA A 164 10.29 -9.80 0.50
CA ALA A 164 9.62 -10.47 1.62
C ALA A 164 10.06 -9.88 2.97
N ALA A 165 11.37 -9.67 3.16
CA ALA A 165 11.92 -9.06 4.37
C ALA A 165 11.39 -7.64 4.57
N SER A 166 11.37 -6.80 3.52
CA SER A 166 10.84 -5.43 3.59
C SER A 166 9.37 -5.40 4.02
N LYS A 167 8.55 -6.29 3.46
CA LYS A 167 7.12 -6.37 3.77
C LYS A 167 6.84 -6.95 5.17
N ALA A 168 7.69 -7.86 5.66
CA ALA A 168 7.65 -8.32 7.04
C ALA A 168 8.03 -7.21 8.04
N ALA A 169 9.03 -6.39 7.71
CA ALA A 169 9.42 -5.24 8.51
C ALA A 169 8.31 -4.18 8.57
N VAL A 170 7.66 -3.85 7.44
CA VAL A 170 6.49 -2.95 7.39
C VAL A 170 5.36 -3.44 8.29
N ARG A 171 5.07 -4.75 8.27
CA ARG A 171 4.10 -5.39 9.14
C ARG A 171 4.36 -5.10 10.61
N ASN A 172 5.61 -5.29 11.08
CA ASN A 172 5.96 -5.06 12.48
C ASN A 172 6.07 -3.56 12.82
N HIS A 173 6.63 -2.75 11.92
CA HIS A 173 6.70 -1.30 12.08
C HIS A 173 5.31 -0.67 12.27
N THR A 174 4.30 -1.14 11.56
CA THR A 174 2.90 -0.72 11.72
C THR A 174 2.41 -0.83 13.17
N LYS A 175 2.74 -1.93 13.85
CA LYS A 175 2.38 -2.15 15.26
C LYS A 175 3.09 -1.18 16.18
N SER A 176 4.38 -0.94 15.94
CA SER A 176 5.17 0.04 16.70
C SER A 176 4.60 1.46 16.57
N VAL A 177 4.22 1.87 15.35
CA VAL A 177 3.56 3.16 15.09
C VAL A 177 2.21 3.27 15.81
N ALA A 178 1.37 2.22 15.73
CA ALA A 178 0.08 2.19 16.40
C ALA A 178 0.20 2.37 17.92
N LEU A 179 1.10 1.61 18.54
CA LEU A 179 1.35 1.66 19.98
C LEU A 179 1.95 3.00 20.41
N TYR A 180 2.91 3.54 19.64
CA TYR A 180 3.48 4.85 19.89
C TYR A 180 2.40 5.94 19.86
N CYS A 181 1.54 5.98 18.85
CA CYS A 181 0.48 6.95 18.76
C CYS A 181 -0.47 6.88 19.98
N ALA A 182 -0.84 5.67 20.39
CA ALA A 182 -1.67 5.46 21.58
C ALA A 182 -1.00 5.94 22.86
N GLN A 183 0.28 5.61 23.07
CA GLN A 183 1.05 6.07 24.25
C GLN A 183 1.20 7.60 24.31
N GLN A 184 1.24 8.24 23.13
CA GLN A 184 1.31 9.70 23.04
C GLN A 184 -0.07 10.39 23.16
N GLY A 185 -1.14 9.64 23.42
CA GLY A 185 -2.51 10.17 23.46
C GLY A 185 -3.02 10.71 22.11
N LEU A 186 -2.39 10.29 20.99
CA LEU A 186 -2.79 10.72 19.67
C LEU A 186 -3.97 9.89 19.19
N ARG A 187 -4.94 10.56 18.59
CA ARG A 187 -6.04 9.89 17.88
C ARG A 187 -5.60 9.56 16.45
N ILE A 188 -4.56 8.71 16.33
CA ILE A 188 -4.02 8.26 15.05
C ILE A 188 -3.95 6.74 15.09
N ARG A 189 -4.61 6.10 14.14
CA ARG A 189 -4.57 4.64 13.94
C ARG A 189 -3.54 4.29 12.88
N CYS A 190 -2.91 3.12 13.01
CA CYS A 190 -1.99 2.60 12.01
C CYS A 190 -2.26 1.12 11.79
N ASN A 191 -2.57 0.71 10.56
CA ASN A 191 -2.90 -0.66 10.20
C ASN A 191 -2.17 -1.09 8.93
N SER A 192 -1.97 -2.39 8.74
CA SER A 192 -1.36 -2.96 7.54
C SER A 192 -2.32 -3.82 6.73
N VAL A 193 -2.23 -3.70 5.42
CA VAL A 193 -2.97 -4.52 4.45
C VAL A 193 -1.97 -5.43 3.74
N HIS A 194 -2.31 -6.70 3.62
CA HIS A 194 -1.44 -7.76 3.09
C HIS A 194 -2.06 -8.43 1.86
N PRO A 195 -2.03 -7.77 0.68
CA PRO A 195 -2.52 -8.39 -0.54
C PRO A 195 -1.62 -9.55 -0.98
N ALA A 196 -2.20 -10.56 -1.60
CA ALA A 196 -1.47 -11.57 -2.37
C ALA A 196 -1.34 -11.16 -3.84
N ALA A 197 -1.67 -12.03 -4.78
CA ALA A 197 -1.63 -11.75 -6.20
C ALA A 197 -2.78 -10.80 -6.61
N ILE A 198 -2.48 -9.51 -6.76
CA ILE A 198 -3.40 -8.49 -7.27
C ILE A 198 -2.95 -8.10 -8.67
N MET A 199 -3.84 -8.17 -9.66
CA MET A 199 -3.50 -7.87 -11.04
C MET A 199 -3.18 -6.38 -11.21
N THR A 200 -1.92 -6.07 -11.41
CA THR A 200 -1.38 -4.72 -11.58
C THR A 200 -0.23 -4.74 -12.59
N PRO A 201 0.20 -3.59 -13.13
CA PRO A 201 1.40 -3.53 -13.98
C PRO A 201 2.69 -4.07 -13.35
N MET A 202 2.77 -4.18 -12.03
CA MET A 202 3.90 -4.79 -11.32
C MET A 202 4.16 -6.24 -11.76
N TRP A 203 3.13 -6.96 -12.24
CA TRP A 203 3.25 -8.33 -12.73
C TRP A 203 3.77 -8.44 -14.16
N ASP A 204 3.82 -7.34 -14.93
CA ASP A 204 4.18 -7.39 -16.34
C ASP A 204 5.60 -7.91 -16.57
N ALA A 205 6.53 -7.60 -15.67
CA ALA A 205 7.89 -8.12 -15.71
C ALA A 205 7.95 -9.65 -15.56
N MET A 206 7.06 -10.25 -14.76
CA MET A 206 7.00 -11.69 -14.50
C MET A 206 6.09 -12.44 -15.48
N LEU A 207 4.98 -11.81 -15.85
CA LEU A 207 4.01 -12.42 -16.76
C LEU A 207 4.43 -12.29 -18.23
N GLY A 208 5.19 -11.26 -18.57
CA GLY A 208 5.56 -10.95 -19.96
C GLY A 208 4.33 -10.67 -20.84
N ALA A 209 4.59 -10.44 -22.12
CA ALA A 209 3.56 -10.27 -23.14
C ALA A 209 3.45 -11.54 -24.05
N GLY A 210 2.38 -11.61 -24.84
CA GLY A 210 2.22 -12.61 -25.90
C GLY A 210 1.63 -13.96 -25.47
N PRO A 211 1.73 -14.98 -26.36
CA PRO A 211 1.17 -16.32 -26.12
C PRO A 211 1.67 -16.92 -24.81
N GLY A 212 0.78 -17.58 -24.06
CA GLY A 212 1.11 -18.21 -22.78
C GLY A 212 1.00 -17.30 -21.56
N ARG A 213 0.66 -15.99 -21.70
CA ARG A 213 0.41 -15.12 -20.55
C ARG A 213 -0.70 -15.68 -19.66
N SER A 214 -1.83 -16.10 -20.25
CA SER A 214 -2.96 -16.67 -19.49
C SER A 214 -2.57 -17.95 -18.72
N GLU A 215 -1.69 -18.78 -19.30
CA GLU A 215 -1.18 -19.98 -18.62
C GLU A 215 -0.31 -19.62 -17.43
N ARG A 216 0.56 -18.58 -17.56
CA ARG A 216 1.38 -18.08 -16.45
C ARG A 216 0.53 -17.45 -15.36
N GLU A 217 -0.51 -16.69 -15.72
CA GLU A 217 -1.49 -16.15 -14.78
C GLU A 217 -2.19 -17.27 -14.00
N ALA A 218 -2.70 -18.29 -14.69
CA ALA A 218 -3.35 -19.43 -14.05
C ALA A 218 -2.40 -20.20 -13.13
N ALA A 219 -1.12 -20.36 -13.54
CA ALA A 219 -0.10 -21.03 -12.72
C ALA A 219 0.17 -20.27 -11.40
N LEU A 220 0.22 -18.92 -11.44
CA LEU A 220 0.47 -18.09 -10.26
C LEU A 220 -0.64 -18.16 -9.21
N VAL A 221 -1.89 -18.40 -9.65
CA VAL A 221 -3.05 -18.47 -8.74
C VAL A 221 -3.55 -19.90 -8.52
N ARG A 222 -2.81 -20.91 -9.03
CA ARG A 222 -3.21 -22.32 -8.93
C ARG A 222 -3.47 -22.78 -7.49
N ASP A 223 -2.70 -22.29 -6.55
CA ASP A 223 -2.80 -22.67 -5.13
C ASP A 223 -3.71 -21.71 -4.35
N THR A 224 -4.19 -20.64 -4.98
CA THR A 224 -5.16 -19.71 -4.37
C THR A 224 -6.56 -20.37 -4.40
N PRO A 225 -7.26 -20.54 -3.26
CA PRO A 225 -8.58 -21.15 -3.24
C PRO A 225 -9.60 -20.50 -4.18
N LEU A 226 -9.60 -19.17 -4.31
CA LEU A 226 -10.48 -18.45 -5.24
C LEU A 226 -10.04 -18.54 -6.71
N ARG A 227 -8.89 -19.16 -7.04
CA ARG A 227 -8.43 -19.47 -8.40
C ARG A 227 -8.33 -18.26 -9.35
N ARG A 228 -8.13 -17.08 -8.82
CA ARG A 228 -7.98 -15.85 -9.60
C ARG A 228 -7.05 -14.86 -8.90
N PHE A 229 -6.56 -13.92 -9.67
CA PHE A 229 -6.01 -12.69 -9.11
C PHE A 229 -7.13 -11.89 -8.41
N GLY A 230 -6.75 -11.18 -7.35
CA GLY A 230 -7.56 -10.07 -6.85
C GLY A 230 -7.42 -8.85 -7.75
N THR A 231 -8.28 -7.86 -7.55
CA THR A 231 -8.22 -6.59 -8.26
C THR A 231 -7.73 -5.45 -7.34
N PRO A 232 -7.15 -4.38 -7.91
CA PRO A 232 -6.80 -3.19 -7.15
C PRO A 232 -7.99 -2.60 -6.38
N GLU A 233 -9.19 -2.69 -6.93
CA GLU A 233 -10.44 -2.19 -6.32
C GLU A 233 -10.82 -2.99 -5.07
N GLU A 234 -10.60 -4.31 -5.05
CA GLU A 234 -10.83 -5.14 -3.86
C GLU A 234 -9.91 -4.70 -2.70
N VAL A 235 -8.66 -4.34 -3.00
CA VAL A 235 -7.75 -3.77 -2.00
C VAL A 235 -8.22 -2.38 -1.57
N ALA A 236 -8.61 -1.53 -2.52
CA ALA A 236 -9.06 -0.18 -2.24
C ALA A 236 -10.26 -0.15 -1.29
N GLN A 237 -11.22 -1.07 -1.38
CA GLN A 237 -12.36 -1.14 -0.46
C GLN A 237 -11.94 -1.39 1.00
N MET A 238 -10.95 -2.26 1.23
CA MET A 238 -10.39 -2.45 2.57
C MET A 238 -9.71 -1.18 3.08
N VAL A 239 -8.97 -0.49 2.21
CA VAL A 239 -8.28 0.75 2.58
C VAL A 239 -9.27 1.87 2.87
N VAL A 240 -10.38 1.97 2.14
CA VAL A 240 -11.49 2.90 2.46
C VAL A 240 -12.05 2.64 3.86
N TYR A 241 -12.33 1.36 4.21
CA TYR A 241 -12.76 1.01 5.56
C TYR A 241 -11.75 1.48 6.62
N LEU A 242 -10.46 1.22 6.42
CA LEU A 242 -9.40 1.61 7.36
C LEU A 242 -9.20 3.13 7.45
N ALA A 243 -9.46 3.87 6.38
CA ALA A 243 -9.40 5.32 6.34
C ALA A 243 -10.63 5.99 6.97
N SER A 244 -11.76 5.29 7.03
CA SER A 244 -13.04 5.80 7.54
C SER A 244 -13.13 5.73 9.07
N ASP A 245 -14.16 6.37 9.62
CA ASP A 245 -14.46 6.34 11.05
C ASP A 245 -15.10 5.00 11.49
N GLU A 246 -15.52 4.15 10.54
CA GLU A 246 -16.02 2.80 10.79
C GLU A 246 -14.97 1.92 11.46
N SER A 247 -13.67 2.18 11.23
CA SER A 247 -12.55 1.46 11.82
C SER A 247 -11.95 2.15 13.06
N ALA A 248 -12.73 3.00 13.77
CA ALA A 248 -12.24 3.82 14.88
C ALA A 248 -11.61 3.01 16.03
N TYR A 249 -11.98 1.74 16.19
CA TYR A 249 -11.43 0.83 17.23
C TYR A 249 -10.41 -0.17 16.66
N THR A 250 -9.84 0.11 15.48
CA THR A 250 -8.93 -0.79 14.77
C THR A 250 -7.57 -0.12 14.59
N THR A 251 -6.56 -0.57 15.34
CA THR A 251 -5.17 -0.10 15.22
C THR A 251 -4.18 -1.22 15.50
N GLY A 252 -3.03 -1.23 14.83
CA GLY A 252 -2.02 -2.29 14.92
C GLY A 252 -2.44 -3.60 14.27
N ALA A 253 -3.54 -3.63 13.54
CA ALA A 253 -4.13 -4.82 12.95
C ALA A 253 -3.54 -5.13 11.55
N GLU A 254 -3.66 -6.40 11.18
CA GLU A 254 -3.22 -6.96 9.91
C GLU A 254 -4.43 -7.44 9.12
N PHE A 255 -4.58 -6.98 7.87
CA PHE A 255 -5.71 -7.35 7.00
C PHE A 255 -5.19 -8.08 5.77
N VAL A 256 -5.47 -9.38 5.71
CA VAL A 256 -5.01 -10.26 4.63
C VAL A 256 -6.06 -10.31 3.52
N LEU A 257 -5.65 -10.04 2.26
CA LEU A 257 -6.48 -10.16 1.07
C LEU A 257 -5.76 -11.08 0.06
N ASP A 258 -5.96 -12.38 0.20
CA ASP A 258 -5.16 -13.39 -0.49
C ASP A 258 -5.97 -14.49 -1.19
N GLY A 259 -7.29 -14.33 -1.29
CA GLY A 259 -8.15 -15.33 -1.89
C GLY A 259 -8.16 -16.67 -1.14
N GLY A 260 -7.80 -16.65 0.15
CA GLY A 260 -7.76 -17.82 1.02
C GLY A 260 -6.42 -18.57 1.02
N LEU A 261 -5.38 -18.04 0.37
CA LEU A 261 -4.09 -18.73 0.21
C LEU A 261 -3.44 -19.11 1.57
N LEU A 262 -3.58 -18.29 2.60
CA LEU A 262 -3.02 -18.51 3.94
C LEU A 262 -4.04 -19.05 4.95
N ALA A 263 -5.28 -19.32 4.53
CA ALA A 263 -6.31 -19.81 5.45
C ALA A 263 -6.05 -21.25 5.92
N GLY A 264 -5.25 -22.02 5.20
CA GLY A 264 -4.89 -23.39 5.53
C GLY A 264 -4.73 -24.30 4.32
N SER A 265 -4.81 -25.60 4.52
CA SER A 265 -4.75 -26.60 3.44
C SER A 265 -6.15 -26.85 2.85
N ALA A 266 -6.24 -26.87 1.53
CA ALA A 266 -7.44 -27.32 0.82
C ALA A 266 -7.62 -28.84 0.84
N ALA A 267 -6.60 -29.61 1.29
CA ALA A 267 -6.69 -31.05 1.40
C ALA A 267 -7.62 -31.45 2.54
N ALA A 268 -8.72 -32.13 2.21
CA ALA A 268 -9.63 -32.74 3.18
C ALA A 268 -9.43 -34.25 3.22
N PRO A 269 -9.33 -34.88 4.41
CA PRO A 269 -9.30 -36.34 4.51
C PRO A 269 -10.52 -36.96 3.84
N GLY A 270 -10.32 -37.94 2.93
CA GLY A 270 -11.39 -38.63 2.23
C GLY A 270 -12.03 -37.91 1.03
N ALA A 271 -11.52 -36.75 0.62
CA ALA A 271 -11.87 -36.18 -0.67
C ALA A 271 -11.18 -37.00 -1.76
N ALA A 272 -11.87 -38.02 -2.30
CA ALA A 272 -11.45 -38.59 -3.57
C ALA A 272 -11.57 -37.53 -4.67
N ASP A 273 -10.65 -37.55 -5.63
CA ASP A 273 -10.64 -36.64 -6.77
C ASP A 273 -12.03 -36.47 -7.37
N ARG A 274 -12.58 -35.25 -7.27
CA ARG A 274 -13.80 -34.83 -7.92
C ARG A 274 -13.47 -34.00 -9.15
#